data_fcafe5bb7e8cc13dcf29997f3cd43540
#
_entry.id   fcafe5bb7e8cc13dcf29997f3cd43540
#
_cell.length_a   1.000
_cell.length_b   1.000
_cell.length_c   1.000
_cell.angle_alpha   90.00
_cell.angle_beta   90.00
_cell.angle_gamma   90.00
#
_symmetry.space_group_name_H-M   'P 1'
#
loop_
_entity.id
_entity.type
_entity.pdbx_description
1 polymer ?
#
loop_
_entity_poly.entity_id
_entity_poly.type
_entity_poly.pdbx_seq_one_letter_code
_entity_poly.pdbx_strand_id
1 'polypeptide(L)'
;NEKTHDVRITINMSSSGSGIKDTQSGLNDFGMSSRDLKDEEEGVTGVVLCRDGIALIVNKDCAVDNVTKADVKALFESNTAIPNTSITSGIGRDEGSGTRSAFDELLEIKSYSDGVSKVAETGNVIESIQGATNSIGYISYGSLSDKVKAVSLDGVACTTENIVNGTYALQ
;
A
#
# COMPACT_ATOMS: atom_id res chain seq x y z
N ASN A 1 -7.01 7.10 37.51
CA ASN A 1 -7.92 8.16 37.08
C ASN A 1 -7.18 9.13 36.16
N GLU A 2 -6.95 8.76 34.92
CA GLU A 2 -6.48 9.67 33.87
C GLU A 2 -7.61 10.65 33.60
N LYS A 3 -7.31 11.93 33.69
CA LYS A 3 -8.20 12.99 33.24
C LYS A 3 -8.23 12.90 31.72
N THR A 4 -9.28 12.32 31.16
CA THR A 4 -9.60 12.48 29.74
C THR A 4 -9.93 13.97 29.53
N HIS A 5 -9.04 14.68 28.88
CA HIS A 5 -9.40 16.00 28.34
C HIS A 5 -10.45 15.76 27.25
N ASP A 6 -11.50 16.57 27.25
CA ASP A 6 -12.54 16.54 26.19
C ASP A 6 -11.92 17.04 24.87
N VAL A 7 -11.13 16.17 24.22
CA VAL A 7 -10.58 16.42 22.89
C VAL A 7 -11.52 15.78 21.87
N ARG A 8 -12.12 16.59 21.01
CA ARG A 8 -12.89 16.12 19.88
C ARG A 8 -11.98 15.96 18.67
N ILE A 9 -11.82 14.73 18.17
CA ILE A 9 -11.05 14.43 16.97
C ILE A 9 -12.02 14.23 15.81
N THR A 10 -11.81 14.96 14.71
CA THR A 10 -12.49 14.75 13.44
C THR A 10 -11.50 14.16 12.45
N ILE A 11 -11.83 13.03 11.84
CA ILE A 11 -10.98 12.36 10.86
C ILE A 11 -11.56 12.57 9.48
N ASN A 12 -10.78 13.18 8.58
CA ASN A 12 -11.09 13.31 7.16
C ASN A 12 -10.29 12.25 6.40
N MET A 13 -10.97 11.30 5.78
CA MET A 13 -10.31 10.25 4.99
C MET A 13 -9.86 10.82 3.65
N SER A 14 -8.56 10.70 3.35
CA SER A 14 -7.96 11.17 2.10
C SER A 14 -6.65 10.40 1.82
N SER A 15 -5.85 10.87 0.87
CA SER A 15 -4.52 10.32 0.59
C SER A 15 -3.42 11.00 1.42
N SER A 16 -2.22 10.38 1.50
CA SER A 16 -1.05 10.99 2.16
C SER A 16 -0.73 12.38 1.60
N GLY A 17 -0.76 12.53 0.28
CA GLY A 17 -0.51 13.83 -0.35
C GLY A 17 -1.55 14.90 0.02
N SER A 18 -2.83 14.54 0.13
CA SER A 18 -3.89 15.45 0.59
C SER A 18 -3.69 15.81 2.07
N GLY A 19 -3.44 14.82 2.92
CA GLY A 19 -3.19 15.06 4.35
C GLY A 19 -2.03 16.02 4.59
N ILE A 20 -0.92 15.87 3.85
CA ILE A 20 0.23 16.78 3.93
C ILE A 20 -0.16 18.19 3.48
N LYS A 21 -0.81 18.34 2.32
CA LYS A 21 -1.24 19.65 1.79
C LYS A 21 -2.23 20.36 2.71
N ASP A 22 -3.17 19.65 3.27
CA ASP A 22 -4.17 20.23 4.19
C ASP A 22 -3.50 20.69 5.50
N THR A 23 -2.47 19.98 5.96
CA THR A 23 -1.66 20.41 7.12
C THR A 23 -0.80 21.64 6.77
N GLN A 24 -0.16 21.66 5.59
CA GLN A 24 0.61 22.81 5.11
C GLN A 24 -0.26 24.09 5.00
N SER A 25 -1.51 23.95 4.59
CA SER A 25 -2.45 25.06 4.46
C SER A 25 -3.18 25.44 5.77
N GLY A 26 -2.96 24.69 6.85
CA GLY A 26 -3.62 24.92 8.14
C GLY A 26 -5.09 24.47 8.18
N LEU A 27 -5.54 23.65 7.22
CA LEU A 27 -6.89 23.08 7.23
C LEU A 27 -7.00 21.92 8.25
N ASN A 28 -5.90 21.21 8.51
CA ASN A 28 -5.81 20.15 9.50
C ASN A 28 -4.69 20.46 10.50
N ASP A 29 -4.90 20.11 11.78
CA ASP A 29 -3.87 20.19 12.81
C ASP A 29 -2.77 19.14 12.59
N PHE A 30 -3.14 17.96 12.06
CA PHE A 30 -2.26 16.83 11.76
C PHE A 30 -2.63 16.19 10.43
N GLY A 31 -1.62 15.85 9.63
CA GLY A 31 -1.74 15.01 8.45
C GLY A 31 -1.16 13.64 8.71
N MET A 32 -1.79 12.58 8.23
CA MET A 32 -1.25 11.22 8.27
C MET A 32 -0.63 10.86 6.92
N SER A 33 0.56 10.29 6.93
CA SER A 33 1.28 9.85 5.72
C SER A 33 1.83 8.45 5.91
N SER A 34 1.73 7.63 4.85
CA SER A 34 2.34 6.29 4.75
C SER A 34 3.69 6.32 4.01
N ARG A 35 4.34 7.47 3.95
CA ARG A 35 5.66 7.68 3.37
C ARG A 35 6.35 8.86 4.05
N ASP A 36 7.63 8.99 3.84
CA ASP A 36 8.37 10.18 4.25
C ASP A 36 7.89 11.44 3.50
N LEU A 37 8.18 12.60 4.07
CA LEU A 37 7.98 13.88 3.40
C LEU A 37 8.97 13.99 2.23
N LYS A 38 8.51 14.54 1.12
CA LYS A 38 9.36 14.89 -0.02
C LYS A 38 10.06 16.23 0.23
N ASP A 39 11.16 16.48 -0.47
CA ASP A 39 11.95 17.71 -0.32
C ASP A 39 11.12 18.98 -0.59
N GLU A 40 10.15 18.92 -1.50
CA GLU A 40 9.24 20.02 -1.80
C GLU A 40 8.09 20.22 -0.81
N GLU A 41 7.90 19.31 0.14
CA GLU A 41 6.81 19.37 1.15
C GLU A 41 7.28 20.11 2.41
N GLU A 42 7.65 21.39 2.21
CA GLU A 42 8.13 22.27 3.27
C GLU A 42 7.00 22.78 4.19
N GLY A 43 7.38 23.35 5.35
CA GLY A 43 6.44 24.01 6.29
C GLY A 43 5.70 23.04 7.23
N VAL A 44 5.98 21.76 7.16
CA VAL A 44 5.48 20.74 8.09
C VAL A 44 6.64 19.90 8.66
N THR A 45 6.42 19.30 9.83
CA THR A 45 7.42 18.43 10.47
C THR A 45 6.90 16.99 10.49
N GLY A 46 7.66 16.06 9.92
CA GLY A 46 7.37 14.63 9.97
C GLY A 46 7.74 14.02 11.31
N VAL A 47 6.82 13.27 11.91
CA VAL A 47 7.05 12.47 13.11
C VAL A 47 6.73 11.02 12.81
N VAL A 48 7.71 10.13 12.85
CA VAL A 48 7.51 8.69 12.64
C VAL A 48 6.78 8.10 13.83
N LEU A 49 5.57 7.59 13.59
CA LEU A 49 4.76 6.93 14.63
C LEU A 49 5.00 5.42 14.68
N CYS A 50 5.12 4.79 13.51
CA CYS A 50 5.37 3.35 13.39
C CYS A 50 5.99 3.05 12.03
N ARG A 51 6.54 1.84 11.88
CA ARG A 51 6.90 1.27 10.58
C ARG A 51 5.77 0.36 10.13
N ASP A 52 5.47 0.39 8.84
CA ASP A 52 4.46 -0.45 8.22
C ASP A 52 5.11 -1.31 7.13
N GLY A 53 4.44 -2.38 6.73
CA GLY A 53 4.81 -3.18 5.57
C GLY A 53 3.71 -3.11 4.52
N ILE A 54 4.06 -3.42 3.28
CA ILE A 54 3.10 -3.49 2.17
C ILE A 54 2.81 -4.95 1.87
N ALA A 55 1.59 -5.40 2.13
CA ALA A 55 1.14 -6.73 1.80
C ALA A 55 0.69 -6.82 0.34
N LEU A 56 1.25 -7.77 -0.40
CA LEU A 56 0.71 -8.20 -1.69
C LEU A 56 -0.49 -9.11 -1.45
N ILE A 57 -1.62 -8.80 -2.07
CA ILE A 57 -2.87 -9.51 -1.83
C ILE A 57 -3.46 -10.07 -3.12
N VAL A 58 -4.06 -11.24 -3.01
CA VAL A 58 -4.82 -11.92 -4.06
C VAL A 58 -6.19 -12.36 -3.53
N ASN A 59 -7.08 -12.76 -4.42
CA ASN A 59 -8.35 -13.38 -4.04
C ASN A 59 -8.09 -14.64 -3.20
N LYS A 60 -8.97 -14.93 -2.24
CA LYS A 60 -8.84 -16.12 -1.36
C LYS A 60 -8.78 -17.44 -2.12
N ASP A 61 -9.51 -17.53 -3.23
CA ASP A 61 -9.58 -18.73 -4.07
C ASP A 61 -8.41 -18.83 -5.06
N CYS A 62 -7.51 -17.83 -5.09
CA CYS A 62 -6.31 -17.87 -5.91
C CYS A 62 -5.31 -18.86 -5.33
N ALA A 63 -4.81 -19.77 -6.17
CA ALA A 63 -3.86 -20.80 -5.76
C ALA A 63 -2.41 -20.29 -5.57
N VAL A 64 -2.15 -19.03 -5.87
CA VAL A 64 -0.81 -18.41 -5.78
C VAL A 64 -0.49 -18.08 -4.32
N ASP A 65 0.65 -18.58 -3.81
CA ASP A 65 1.12 -18.34 -2.45
C ASP A 65 2.41 -17.52 -2.40
N ASN A 66 3.12 -17.44 -3.53
CA ASN A 66 4.38 -16.72 -3.64
C ASN A 66 4.53 -16.08 -5.01
N VAL A 67 5.13 -14.88 -5.05
CA VAL A 67 5.53 -14.16 -6.26
C VAL A 67 6.94 -13.63 -6.10
N THR A 68 7.61 -13.27 -7.20
CA THR A 68 8.91 -12.62 -7.12
C THR A 68 8.80 -11.11 -7.28
N LYS A 69 9.75 -10.38 -6.70
CA LYS A 69 9.87 -8.92 -6.88
C LYS A 69 9.92 -8.53 -8.35
N ALA A 70 10.67 -9.30 -9.16
CA ALA A 70 10.80 -9.06 -10.60
C ALA A 70 9.49 -9.24 -11.36
N ASP A 71 8.72 -10.29 -11.04
CA ASP A 71 7.44 -10.55 -11.70
C ASP A 71 6.39 -9.50 -11.35
N VAL A 72 6.33 -9.10 -10.08
CA VAL A 72 5.43 -8.02 -9.65
C VAL A 72 5.78 -6.71 -10.36
N LYS A 73 7.06 -6.34 -10.41
CA LYS A 73 7.52 -5.16 -11.15
C LYS A 73 7.10 -5.22 -12.62
N ALA A 74 7.38 -6.34 -13.30
CA ALA A 74 7.04 -6.52 -14.72
C ALA A 74 5.53 -6.45 -14.97
N LEU A 75 4.71 -6.98 -14.05
CA LEU A 75 3.26 -6.88 -14.15
C LEU A 75 2.78 -5.41 -14.07
N PHE A 76 3.28 -4.66 -13.11
CA PHE A 76 2.84 -3.27 -12.92
C PHE A 76 3.40 -2.33 -13.99
N GLU A 77 4.65 -2.49 -14.43
CA GLU A 77 5.26 -1.61 -15.46
C GLU A 77 4.86 -1.96 -16.90
N SER A 78 4.68 -3.24 -17.20
CA SER A 78 4.55 -3.72 -18.58
C SER A 78 3.34 -4.61 -18.82
N ASN A 79 2.46 -4.75 -17.85
CA ASN A 79 1.31 -5.67 -17.87
C ASN A 79 1.68 -7.13 -18.24
N THR A 80 2.88 -7.54 -17.83
CA THR A 80 3.37 -8.90 -18.07
C THR A 80 2.77 -9.83 -17.02
N ALA A 81 2.02 -10.85 -17.46
CA ALA A 81 1.43 -11.85 -16.57
C ALA A 81 2.52 -12.56 -15.74
N ILE A 82 2.24 -12.88 -14.48
CA ILE A 82 3.17 -13.60 -13.61
C ILE A 82 3.30 -15.06 -14.09
N PRO A 83 4.51 -15.50 -14.47
CA PRO A 83 4.72 -16.83 -15.05
C PRO A 83 4.24 -17.96 -14.16
N ASN A 84 3.67 -19.01 -14.75
CA ASN A 84 3.17 -20.20 -14.06
C ASN A 84 2.10 -19.93 -12.98
N THR A 85 1.39 -18.82 -13.10
CA THR A 85 0.29 -18.44 -12.20
C THR A 85 -0.95 -18.04 -12.99
N SER A 86 -2.07 -17.85 -12.29
CA SER A 86 -3.28 -17.27 -12.88
C SER A 86 -3.27 -15.73 -12.90
N ILE A 87 -2.23 -15.09 -12.36
CA ILE A 87 -2.20 -13.62 -12.22
C ILE A 87 -1.82 -12.96 -13.54
N THR A 88 -2.74 -12.17 -14.06
CA THR A 88 -2.61 -11.47 -15.36
C THR A 88 -2.83 -9.96 -15.27
N SER A 89 -3.28 -9.44 -14.12
CA SER A 89 -3.55 -8.02 -13.94
C SER A 89 -3.17 -7.50 -12.56
N GLY A 90 -2.77 -6.23 -12.51
CA GLY A 90 -2.45 -5.50 -11.30
C GLY A 90 -3.56 -4.54 -10.88
N ILE A 91 -3.78 -4.41 -9.59
CA ILE A 91 -4.66 -3.40 -9.00
C ILE A 91 -3.82 -2.52 -8.08
N GLY A 92 -3.61 -1.28 -8.51
CA GLY A 92 -2.81 -0.29 -7.81
C GLY A 92 -3.64 0.85 -7.23
N ARG A 93 -2.95 1.81 -6.67
CA ARG A 93 -3.51 3.03 -6.10
C ARG A 93 -3.24 4.23 -7.02
N ASP A 94 -4.01 5.30 -6.82
CA ASP A 94 -3.78 6.59 -7.47
C ASP A 94 -2.47 7.24 -7.02
N GLU A 95 -1.97 8.20 -7.79
CA GLU A 95 -0.66 8.85 -7.56
C GLU A 95 -0.53 9.58 -6.21
N GLY A 96 -1.64 10.02 -5.61
CA GLY A 96 -1.66 10.63 -4.29
C GLY A 96 -1.45 9.67 -3.13
N SER A 97 -1.48 8.34 -3.36
CA SER A 97 -1.35 7.32 -2.31
C SER A 97 0.09 7.19 -1.80
N GLY A 98 0.28 7.36 -0.48
CA GLY A 98 1.56 7.09 0.16
C GLY A 98 1.98 5.63 0.07
N THR A 99 1.05 4.68 0.19
CA THR A 99 1.32 3.25 0.00
C THR A 99 1.80 2.96 -1.42
N ARG A 100 1.23 3.62 -2.44
CA ARG A 100 1.73 3.53 -3.82
C ARG A 100 3.15 4.07 -3.93
N SER A 101 3.41 5.26 -3.39
CA SER A 101 4.74 5.85 -3.45
C SER A 101 5.80 4.93 -2.84
N ALA A 102 5.52 4.35 -1.67
CA ALA A 102 6.43 3.40 -1.03
C ALA A 102 6.57 2.09 -1.84
N PHE A 103 5.47 1.57 -2.39
CA PHE A 103 5.48 0.38 -3.25
C PHE A 103 6.32 0.61 -4.51
N ASP A 104 6.13 1.74 -5.18
CA ASP A 104 6.87 2.11 -6.39
C ASP A 104 8.37 2.26 -6.10
N GLU A 105 8.74 2.89 -4.97
CA GLU A 105 10.14 3.04 -4.55
C GLU A 105 10.79 1.70 -4.23
N LEU A 106 10.15 0.86 -3.41
CA LEU A 106 10.69 -0.44 -2.98
C LEU A 106 10.85 -1.45 -4.13
N LEU A 107 10.01 -1.35 -5.16
CA LEU A 107 10.06 -2.17 -6.36
C LEU A 107 10.77 -1.47 -7.53
N GLU A 108 11.19 -0.21 -7.35
CA GLU A 108 11.79 0.61 -8.41
C GLU A 108 10.89 0.71 -9.65
N ILE A 109 9.56 0.86 -9.44
CA ILE A 109 8.56 1.03 -10.50
C ILE A 109 8.56 2.49 -10.93
N LYS A 110 8.74 2.75 -12.22
CA LYS A 110 8.77 4.12 -12.78
C LYS A 110 7.40 4.63 -13.18
N SER A 111 6.58 3.76 -13.72
CA SER A 111 5.22 4.09 -14.16
C SER A 111 4.38 2.83 -14.27
N TYR A 112 3.08 2.95 -14.06
CA TYR A 112 2.17 1.84 -14.29
C TYR A 112 1.77 1.76 -15.75
N SER A 113 1.69 0.54 -16.26
CA SER A 113 1.10 0.23 -17.55
C SER A 113 -0.40 0.58 -17.55
N ASP A 114 -0.94 0.83 -18.74
CA ASP A 114 -2.38 1.10 -18.92
C ASP A 114 -3.27 -0.11 -18.53
N GLY A 115 -2.69 -1.30 -18.46
CA GLY A 115 -3.37 -2.52 -18.02
C GLY A 115 -3.56 -2.64 -16.50
N VAL A 116 -2.94 -1.76 -15.70
CA VAL A 116 -3.09 -1.73 -14.25
C VAL A 116 -4.28 -0.86 -13.86
N SER A 117 -5.26 -1.45 -13.17
CA SER A 117 -6.39 -0.71 -12.62
C SER A 117 -5.93 0.14 -11.44
N LYS A 118 -6.30 1.43 -11.42
CA LYS A 118 -5.94 2.38 -10.36
C LYS A 118 -7.19 2.75 -9.57
N VAL A 119 -7.11 2.69 -8.24
CA VAL A 119 -8.23 2.98 -7.34
C VAL A 119 -7.81 3.97 -6.25
N ALA A 120 -8.78 4.75 -5.78
CA ALA A 120 -8.52 5.86 -4.86
C ALA A 120 -8.15 5.40 -3.44
N GLU A 121 -8.75 4.32 -2.93
CA GLU A 121 -8.67 3.94 -1.53
C GLU A 121 -8.27 2.47 -1.33
N THR A 122 -7.71 2.15 -0.15
CA THR A 122 -7.33 0.79 0.24
C THR A 122 -8.52 -0.17 0.23
N GLY A 123 -9.70 0.29 0.67
CA GLY A 123 -10.93 -0.51 0.63
C GLY A 123 -11.32 -0.95 -0.79
N ASN A 124 -11.13 -0.06 -1.77
CA ASN A 124 -11.41 -0.37 -3.18
C ASN A 124 -10.42 -1.41 -3.75
N VAL A 125 -9.15 -1.42 -3.30
CA VAL A 125 -8.20 -2.50 -3.67
C VAL A 125 -8.71 -3.84 -3.18
N ILE A 126 -9.10 -3.91 -1.88
CA ILE A 126 -9.61 -5.15 -1.26
C ILE A 126 -10.87 -5.64 -2.00
N GLU A 127 -11.83 -4.75 -2.27
CA GLU A 127 -13.06 -5.09 -2.98
C GLU A 127 -12.79 -5.60 -4.41
N SER A 128 -11.90 -4.91 -5.14
CA SER A 128 -11.51 -5.32 -6.49
C SER A 128 -10.84 -6.70 -6.51
N ILE A 129 -9.97 -6.98 -5.54
CA ILE A 129 -9.30 -8.30 -5.40
C ILE A 129 -10.31 -9.39 -5.02
N GLN A 130 -11.32 -9.10 -4.20
CA GLN A 130 -12.38 -10.06 -3.91
C GLN A 130 -13.18 -10.45 -5.15
N GLY A 131 -13.35 -9.53 -6.08
CA GLY A 131 -14.08 -9.74 -7.35
C GLY A 131 -13.25 -10.38 -8.48
N ALA A 132 -11.92 -10.54 -8.32
CA ALA A 132 -11.04 -10.95 -9.42
C ALA A 132 -10.02 -12.01 -8.97
N THR A 133 -10.16 -13.24 -9.45
CA THR A 133 -9.28 -14.37 -9.09
C THR A 133 -7.93 -14.36 -9.83
N ASN A 134 -7.78 -13.52 -10.84
CA ASN A 134 -6.60 -13.39 -11.69
C ASN A 134 -5.81 -12.10 -11.45
N SER A 135 -6.09 -11.40 -10.36
CA SER A 135 -5.46 -10.11 -10.07
C SER A 135 -4.65 -10.16 -8.78
N ILE A 136 -3.59 -9.34 -8.75
CA ILE A 136 -2.81 -9.05 -7.55
C ILE A 136 -2.90 -7.54 -7.25
N GLY A 137 -3.00 -7.20 -5.99
CA GLY A 137 -2.95 -5.82 -5.50
C GLY A 137 -2.02 -5.68 -4.32
N TYR A 138 -1.91 -4.47 -3.80
CA TYR A 138 -1.12 -4.20 -2.60
C TYR A 138 -1.88 -3.26 -1.65
N ILE A 139 -1.67 -3.47 -0.37
CA ILE A 139 -2.23 -2.66 0.72
C ILE A 139 -1.21 -2.51 1.84
N SER A 140 -1.41 -1.54 2.74
CA SER A 140 -0.74 -1.54 4.03
C SER A 140 -1.02 -2.85 4.79
N TYR A 141 0.01 -3.44 5.41
CA TYR A 141 -0.13 -4.67 6.20
C TYR A 141 -1.17 -4.51 7.32
N GLY A 142 -1.23 -3.34 7.95
CA GLY A 142 -2.23 -3.02 8.97
C GLY A 142 -3.68 -3.06 8.49
N SER A 143 -3.91 -3.04 7.17
CA SER A 143 -5.24 -3.16 6.55
C SER A 143 -5.57 -4.59 6.11
N LEU A 144 -4.67 -5.55 6.32
CA LEU A 144 -4.91 -6.94 5.96
C LEU A 144 -6.05 -7.53 6.80
N SER A 145 -6.96 -8.19 6.14
CA SER A 145 -8.12 -8.82 6.75
C SER A 145 -8.37 -10.20 6.15
N ASP A 146 -9.31 -10.93 6.74
CA ASP A 146 -9.73 -12.24 6.25
C ASP A 146 -10.49 -12.21 4.91
N LYS A 147 -10.70 -11.05 4.32
CA LYS A 147 -11.38 -10.88 3.01
C LYS A 147 -10.51 -11.25 1.82
N VAL A 148 -9.19 -11.17 1.97
CA VAL A 148 -8.20 -11.43 0.93
C VAL A 148 -7.07 -12.30 1.47
N LYS A 149 -6.22 -12.82 0.58
CA LYS A 149 -5.06 -13.62 0.94
C LYS A 149 -3.79 -12.84 0.66
N ALA A 150 -2.90 -12.71 1.66
CA ALA A 150 -1.55 -12.22 1.44
C ALA A 150 -0.69 -13.33 0.81
N VAL A 151 0.18 -12.95 -0.14
CA VAL A 151 1.18 -13.84 -0.75
C VAL A 151 2.58 -13.48 -0.28
N SER A 152 3.46 -14.48 -0.28
CA SER A 152 4.89 -14.27 0.00
C SER A 152 5.56 -13.54 -1.17
N LEU A 153 6.62 -12.80 -0.86
CA LEU A 153 7.48 -12.16 -1.85
C LEU A 153 8.88 -12.75 -1.75
N ASP A 154 9.40 -13.29 -2.85
CA ASP A 154 10.69 -14.00 -2.90
C ASP A 154 10.85 -15.07 -1.81
N GLY A 155 9.75 -15.78 -1.50
CA GLY A 155 9.69 -16.82 -0.49
C GLY A 155 9.53 -16.31 0.96
N VAL A 156 9.48 -15.01 1.18
CA VAL A 156 9.31 -14.41 2.51
C VAL A 156 7.86 -13.99 2.73
N ALA A 157 7.23 -14.54 3.75
CA ALA A 157 5.83 -14.19 4.09
C ALA A 157 5.73 -12.78 4.69
N CYS A 158 4.66 -12.07 4.35
CA CYS A 158 4.33 -10.78 4.93
C CYS A 158 3.75 -10.99 6.34
N THR A 159 4.62 -10.96 7.34
CA THR A 159 4.27 -11.11 8.75
C THR A 159 4.88 -9.99 9.58
N THR A 160 4.29 -9.70 10.74
CA THR A 160 4.85 -8.70 11.67
C THR A 160 6.32 -8.97 11.99
N GLU A 161 6.69 -10.25 12.22
CA GLU A 161 8.06 -10.64 12.51
C GLU A 161 9.00 -10.29 11.35
N ASN A 162 8.65 -10.68 10.11
CA ASN A 162 9.48 -10.44 8.94
C ASN A 162 9.55 -8.96 8.54
N ILE A 163 8.52 -8.18 8.84
CA ILE A 163 8.52 -6.72 8.67
C ILE A 163 9.46 -6.08 9.71
N VAL A 164 9.33 -6.43 10.98
CA VAL A 164 10.12 -5.82 12.06
C VAL A 164 11.60 -6.18 11.97
N ASN A 165 11.95 -7.41 11.61
CA ASN A 165 13.34 -7.86 11.50
C ASN A 165 14.03 -7.51 10.16
N GLY A 166 13.31 -6.91 9.22
CA GLY A 166 13.87 -6.45 7.95
C GLY A 166 14.04 -7.51 6.88
N THR A 167 13.47 -8.71 7.05
CA THR A 167 13.57 -9.78 6.04
C THR A 167 12.54 -9.65 4.92
N TYR A 168 11.38 -9.03 5.19
CA TYR A 168 10.37 -8.79 4.17
C TYR A 168 10.73 -7.55 3.34
N ALA A 169 10.78 -7.68 2.03
CA ALA A 169 11.35 -6.66 1.15
C ALA A 169 10.47 -5.39 0.95
N LEU A 170 9.18 -5.45 1.31
CA LEU A 170 8.25 -4.30 1.19
C LEU A 170 7.91 -3.73 2.58
N GLN A 171 8.89 -3.08 3.23
CA GLN A 171 8.76 -2.48 4.55
C GLN A 171 9.43 -1.10 4.65
#